data_b922ab898e7eb95d07a44e1e705890c7
#
_entry.id   b922ab898e7eb95d07a44e1e705890c7
#
_cell.length_a   1.000
_cell.length_b   1.000
_cell.length_c   1.000
_cell.angle_alpha   90.00
_cell.angle_beta   90.00
_cell.angle_gamma   90.00
#
_symmetry.space_group_name_H-M   'P 1'
#
loop_
_entity.id
_entity.type
_entity.pdbx_description
1 polymer ?
#
loop_
_entity_poly.entity_id
_entity_poly.type
_entity_poly.pdbx_seq_one_letter_code
_entity_poly.pdbx_strand_id
1 'polypeptide(L)'
;HGGMLVTRRILETVLKAGARLAEPGEFTKRAFLNGRIDLSQAEAVIDVINAKNEYALQSSVSQLRGSVSKEIHEIRDQIIYEIAFIESALDDPEHISLDGYGEKLLGVVLSVKKKLEKLIRSSSNGRVVSEGVKTVILGKPNAGKSSLMNVLVGEDRAIVTDVAGTTRDILEEHIYLQGISLNVVDTAGIRDTEDVVEKIGVSRAMEEAKKADLIIYVVDGSRELDENDYQIMDFINDRKAVVLLNKSDLEPVVSAKEVEERSGHKVIGISAKEETGIDLLEEEIKALFYEGEIDFNDQVMIT
;
A
#
# COMPACT_ATOMS: atom_id res chain seq x y z
N HIS A 1 -27.06 -22.70 -3.93
CA HIS A 1 -27.68 -23.02 -2.62
C HIS A 1 -27.80 -21.73 -1.82
N GLY A 2 -28.79 -20.91 -2.17
CA GLY A 2 -28.93 -19.54 -1.66
C GLY A 2 -29.53 -19.40 -0.25
N GLY A 3 -29.69 -20.48 0.54
CA GLY A 3 -30.29 -20.39 1.87
C GLY A 3 -29.45 -21.05 2.97
N MET A 4 -29.24 -20.35 4.07
CA MET A 4 -28.48 -20.82 5.25
C MET A 4 -28.96 -22.20 5.76
N LEU A 5 -30.27 -22.40 5.83
CA LEU A 5 -30.85 -23.66 6.30
C LEU A 5 -30.53 -24.83 5.36
N VAL A 6 -30.61 -24.60 4.06
CA VAL A 6 -30.33 -25.64 3.03
C VAL A 6 -28.84 -25.99 3.06
N THR A 7 -27.96 -25.00 3.12
CA THR A 7 -26.50 -25.19 3.22
C THR A 7 -26.12 -26.01 4.47
N ARG A 8 -26.72 -25.67 5.61
CA ARG A 8 -26.52 -26.43 6.86
C ARG A 8 -26.98 -27.88 6.77
N ARG A 9 -28.17 -28.14 6.19
CA ARG A 9 -28.66 -29.50 6.01
C ARG A 9 -27.82 -30.34 5.06
N ILE A 10 -27.31 -29.73 3.97
CA ILE A 10 -26.39 -30.43 3.06
C ILE A 10 -25.12 -30.81 3.81
N LEU A 11 -24.53 -29.87 4.56
CA LEU A 11 -23.33 -30.11 5.36
C LEU A 11 -23.56 -31.25 6.38
N GLU A 12 -24.66 -31.22 7.14
CA GLU A 12 -25.02 -32.25 8.09
C GLU A 12 -25.18 -33.64 7.43
N THR A 13 -25.74 -33.67 6.22
CA THR A 13 -25.91 -34.91 5.47
C THR A 13 -24.57 -35.49 5.02
N VAL A 14 -23.68 -34.64 4.51
CA VAL A 14 -22.34 -35.06 4.06
C VAL A 14 -21.51 -35.57 5.25
N LEU A 15 -21.58 -34.90 6.41
CA LEU A 15 -20.92 -35.34 7.63
C LEU A 15 -21.42 -36.68 8.12
N LYS A 16 -22.74 -36.92 8.08
CA LYS A 16 -23.34 -38.24 8.40
C LYS A 16 -22.91 -39.34 7.44
N ALA A 17 -22.57 -39.01 6.20
CA ALA A 17 -22.05 -39.94 5.20
C ALA A 17 -20.55 -40.26 5.38
N GLY A 18 -19.89 -39.77 6.48
CA GLY A 18 -18.51 -40.08 6.83
C GLY A 18 -17.47 -39.05 6.40
N ALA A 19 -17.89 -37.91 5.85
CA ALA A 19 -16.97 -36.81 5.64
C ALA A 19 -16.60 -36.12 6.97
N ARG A 20 -15.47 -35.42 7.02
CA ARG A 20 -15.10 -34.51 8.10
C ARG A 20 -15.11 -33.06 7.62
N LEU A 21 -15.17 -32.15 8.55
CA LEU A 21 -14.95 -30.74 8.24
C LEU A 21 -13.49 -30.52 7.80
N ALA A 22 -13.31 -29.71 6.77
CA ALA A 22 -12.00 -29.25 6.37
C ALA A 22 -11.49 -28.18 7.34
N GLU A 23 -10.17 -28.16 7.56
CA GLU A 23 -9.50 -27.10 8.28
C GLU A 23 -9.44 -25.82 7.40
N PRO A 24 -9.30 -24.63 7.98
CA PRO A 24 -9.07 -23.42 7.21
C PRO A 24 -7.88 -23.58 6.26
N GLY A 25 -8.09 -23.24 4.98
CA GLY A 25 -7.06 -23.36 3.94
C GLY A 25 -6.73 -24.79 3.47
N GLU A 26 -7.40 -25.84 3.97
CA GLU A 26 -7.06 -27.24 3.64
C GLU A 26 -7.18 -27.54 2.14
N PHE A 27 -8.18 -27.00 1.45
CA PHE A 27 -8.35 -27.19 0.01
C PHE A 27 -7.18 -26.59 -0.78
N THR A 28 -6.79 -25.36 -0.46
CA THR A 28 -5.65 -24.66 -1.07
C THR A 28 -4.33 -25.37 -0.78
N LYS A 29 -4.11 -25.80 0.47
CA LYS A 29 -2.93 -26.58 0.88
C LYS A 29 -2.84 -27.90 0.11
N ARG A 30 -3.94 -28.62 -0.07
CA ARG A 30 -3.96 -29.86 -0.85
C ARG A 30 -3.73 -29.62 -2.34
N ALA A 31 -4.26 -28.53 -2.90
CA ALA A 31 -4.01 -28.16 -4.29
C ALA A 31 -2.53 -27.87 -4.53
N PHE A 32 -1.88 -27.13 -3.62
CA PHE A 32 -0.43 -26.87 -3.65
C PHE A 32 0.38 -28.15 -3.52
N LEU A 33 0.11 -28.99 -2.52
CA LEU A 33 0.83 -30.27 -2.32
C LEU A 33 0.67 -31.23 -3.50
N ASN A 34 -0.42 -31.16 -4.24
CA ASN A 34 -0.65 -31.95 -5.45
C ASN A 34 -0.14 -31.29 -6.73
N GLY A 35 0.60 -30.17 -6.65
CA GLY A 35 1.17 -29.47 -7.78
C GLY A 35 0.14 -28.82 -8.73
N ARG A 36 -1.09 -28.58 -8.28
CA ARG A 36 -2.12 -27.92 -9.08
C ARG A 36 -2.01 -26.40 -9.10
N ILE A 37 -1.45 -25.84 -8.04
CA ILE A 37 -1.16 -24.42 -7.87
C ILE A 37 0.23 -24.30 -7.24
N ASP A 38 0.91 -23.20 -7.50
CA ASP A 38 2.16 -22.85 -6.82
C ASP A 38 1.89 -22.04 -5.52
N LEU A 39 2.97 -21.68 -4.80
CA LEU A 39 2.86 -20.97 -3.54
C LEU A 39 2.25 -19.58 -3.73
N SER A 40 2.67 -18.85 -4.78
CA SER A 40 2.15 -17.51 -5.05
C SER A 40 0.65 -17.52 -5.37
N GLN A 41 0.19 -18.55 -6.08
CA GLN A 41 -1.24 -18.77 -6.34
C GLN A 41 -2.00 -19.15 -5.06
N ALA A 42 -1.36 -19.93 -4.17
CA ALA A 42 -1.97 -20.30 -2.90
C ALA A 42 -2.15 -19.10 -1.96
N GLU A 43 -1.17 -18.19 -1.92
CA GLU A 43 -1.25 -16.91 -1.20
C GLU A 43 -2.31 -16.00 -1.81
N ALA A 44 -2.38 -15.90 -3.13
CA ALA A 44 -3.39 -15.11 -3.82
C ALA A 44 -4.84 -15.50 -3.49
N VAL A 45 -5.10 -16.74 -3.06
CA VAL A 45 -6.46 -17.15 -2.61
C VAL A 45 -6.90 -16.36 -1.38
N ILE A 46 -6.01 -16.18 -0.39
CA ILE A 46 -6.35 -15.41 0.82
C ILE A 46 -6.44 -13.92 0.50
N ASP A 47 -5.60 -13.42 -0.42
CA ASP A 47 -5.63 -12.03 -0.84
C ASP A 47 -6.93 -11.67 -1.56
N VAL A 48 -7.46 -12.57 -2.41
CA VAL A 48 -8.79 -12.41 -3.02
C VAL A 48 -9.90 -12.33 -1.95
N ILE A 49 -9.80 -13.14 -0.90
CA ILE A 49 -10.79 -13.15 0.20
C ILE A 49 -10.73 -11.86 1.01
N ASN A 50 -9.52 -11.34 1.23
CA ASN A 50 -9.26 -10.17 2.06
C ASN A 50 -9.21 -8.86 1.28
N ALA A 51 -9.36 -8.90 -0.06
CA ALA A 51 -9.30 -7.70 -0.90
C ALA A 51 -10.30 -6.65 -0.44
N LYS A 52 -9.78 -5.46 -0.10
CA LYS A 52 -10.58 -4.34 0.42
C LYS A 52 -10.99 -3.34 -0.67
N ASN A 53 -10.38 -3.42 -1.84
CA ASN A 53 -10.66 -2.55 -2.98
C ASN A 53 -10.58 -3.33 -4.30
N GLU A 54 -11.08 -2.72 -5.37
CA GLU A 54 -11.14 -3.36 -6.68
C GLU A 54 -9.76 -3.65 -7.27
N TYR A 55 -8.78 -2.79 -7.02
CA TYR A 55 -7.41 -2.98 -7.49
C TYR A 55 -6.72 -4.16 -6.79
N ALA A 56 -6.88 -4.28 -5.46
CA ALA A 56 -6.40 -5.42 -4.71
C ALA A 56 -7.01 -6.71 -5.24
N LEU A 57 -8.33 -6.72 -5.49
CA LEU A 57 -9.03 -7.87 -6.05
C LEU A 57 -8.49 -8.23 -7.45
N GLN A 58 -8.34 -7.27 -8.34
CA GLN A 58 -7.80 -7.51 -9.69
C GLN A 58 -6.38 -8.04 -9.66
N SER A 59 -5.51 -7.47 -8.82
CA SER A 59 -4.13 -7.93 -8.62
C SER A 59 -4.10 -9.37 -8.12
N SER A 60 -4.84 -9.67 -7.05
CA SER A 60 -4.91 -11.02 -6.47
C SER A 60 -5.48 -12.04 -7.46
N VAL A 61 -6.49 -11.67 -8.26
CA VAL A 61 -7.03 -12.54 -9.32
C VAL A 61 -6.00 -12.78 -10.43
N SER A 62 -5.22 -11.77 -10.81
CA SER A 62 -4.12 -11.92 -11.78
C SER A 62 -3.05 -12.88 -11.25
N GLN A 63 -2.65 -12.72 -10.00
CA GLN A 63 -1.68 -13.60 -9.33
C GLN A 63 -2.22 -15.03 -9.21
N LEU A 64 -3.50 -15.20 -8.85
CA LEU A 64 -4.17 -16.51 -8.81
C LEU A 64 -4.17 -17.20 -10.18
N ARG A 65 -4.23 -16.45 -11.28
CA ARG A 65 -4.09 -16.95 -12.66
C ARG A 65 -2.65 -17.34 -13.04
N GLY A 66 -1.69 -17.11 -12.15
CA GLY A 66 -0.28 -17.50 -12.34
C GLY A 66 0.55 -16.48 -13.09
N SER A 67 0.18 -15.20 -13.10
CA SER A 67 0.95 -14.16 -13.79
C SER A 67 2.42 -14.08 -13.31
N VAL A 68 2.62 -14.10 -11.98
CA VAL A 68 3.97 -14.09 -11.37
C VAL A 68 4.75 -15.34 -11.72
N SER A 69 4.12 -16.51 -11.59
CA SER A 69 4.73 -17.79 -11.91
C SER A 69 5.18 -17.85 -13.36
N LYS A 70 4.39 -17.34 -14.30
CA LYS A 70 4.73 -17.28 -15.72
C LYS A 70 5.98 -16.44 -15.96
N GLU A 71 6.06 -15.23 -15.42
CA GLU A 71 7.24 -14.34 -15.56
C GLU A 71 8.50 -15.00 -14.99
N ILE A 72 8.41 -15.62 -13.82
CA ILE A 72 9.55 -16.31 -13.19
C ILE A 72 9.99 -17.51 -14.04
N HIS A 73 9.04 -18.28 -14.61
CA HIS A 73 9.38 -19.39 -15.50
C HIS A 73 10.07 -18.90 -16.79
N GLU A 74 9.60 -17.83 -17.39
CA GLU A 74 10.23 -17.24 -18.58
C GLU A 74 11.67 -16.78 -18.29
N ILE A 75 11.90 -16.12 -17.14
CA ILE A 75 13.24 -15.72 -16.70
C ILE A 75 14.13 -16.95 -16.48
N ARG A 76 13.64 -17.96 -15.79
CA ARG A 76 14.35 -19.21 -15.53
C ARG A 76 14.73 -19.91 -16.82
N ASP A 77 13.80 -20.06 -17.73
CA ASP A 77 14.02 -20.79 -18.99
C ASP A 77 15.03 -20.04 -19.86
N GLN A 78 15.04 -18.72 -19.84
CA GLN A 78 16.05 -17.90 -20.51
C GLN A 78 17.45 -18.13 -19.93
N ILE A 79 17.58 -18.19 -18.59
CA ILE A 79 18.86 -18.46 -17.92
C ILE A 79 19.33 -19.89 -18.22
N ILE A 80 18.45 -20.89 -18.15
CA ILE A 80 18.76 -22.30 -18.44
C ILE A 80 19.22 -22.44 -19.87
N TYR A 81 18.61 -21.74 -20.83
CA TYR A 81 19.04 -21.77 -22.23
C TYR A 81 20.47 -21.28 -22.38
N GLU A 82 20.87 -20.16 -21.76
CA GLU A 82 22.23 -19.65 -21.85
C GLU A 82 23.25 -20.58 -21.15
N ILE A 83 22.89 -21.21 -20.03
CA ILE A 83 23.71 -22.22 -19.36
C ILE A 83 23.92 -23.41 -20.26
N ALA A 84 22.87 -23.97 -20.85
CA ALA A 84 22.96 -25.11 -21.74
C ALA A 84 23.80 -24.80 -22.99
N PHE A 85 23.72 -23.57 -23.52
CA PHE A 85 24.56 -23.14 -24.64
C PHE A 85 26.04 -23.12 -24.26
N ILE A 86 26.37 -22.58 -23.06
CA ILE A 86 27.77 -22.56 -22.57
C ILE A 86 28.27 -23.99 -22.36
N GLU A 87 27.49 -24.87 -21.75
CA GLU A 87 27.87 -26.27 -21.53
C GLU A 87 28.11 -26.99 -22.86
N SER A 88 27.21 -26.79 -23.84
CA SER A 88 27.37 -27.37 -25.17
C SER A 88 28.64 -26.88 -25.88
N ALA A 89 28.98 -25.59 -25.72
CA ALA A 89 30.21 -25.04 -26.31
C ALA A 89 31.50 -25.54 -25.63
N LEU A 90 31.42 -25.88 -24.34
CA LEU A 90 32.54 -26.48 -23.61
C LEU A 90 32.73 -27.94 -23.97
N ASP A 91 31.65 -28.67 -24.25
CA ASP A 91 31.68 -30.08 -24.65
C ASP A 91 32.12 -30.25 -26.09
N ASP A 92 31.77 -29.33 -27.00
CA ASP A 92 32.10 -29.41 -28.42
C ASP A 92 32.66 -28.07 -28.94
N PRO A 93 33.89 -27.69 -28.50
CA PRO A 93 34.48 -26.40 -28.83
C PRO A 93 34.91 -26.28 -30.30
N GLU A 94 34.98 -27.41 -31.05
CA GLU A 94 35.32 -27.41 -32.47
C GLU A 94 34.15 -26.94 -33.34
N HIS A 95 32.92 -27.13 -32.89
CA HIS A 95 31.69 -26.79 -33.64
C HIS A 95 30.92 -25.61 -33.06
N ILE A 96 31.08 -25.28 -31.77
CA ILE A 96 30.35 -24.21 -31.08
C ILE A 96 31.37 -23.21 -30.53
N SER A 97 31.43 -22.00 -31.13
CA SER A 97 32.30 -20.92 -30.66
C SER A 97 31.62 -20.03 -29.64
N LEU A 98 32.40 -19.66 -28.63
CA LEU A 98 32.01 -18.63 -27.63
C LEU A 98 32.54 -17.24 -28.01
N ASP A 99 33.09 -17.04 -29.21
CA ASP A 99 33.61 -15.75 -29.64
C ASP A 99 32.48 -14.70 -29.70
N GLY A 100 32.66 -13.59 -29.00
CA GLY A 100 31.64 -12.52 -28.89
C GLY A 100 30.44 -12.87 -28.01
N TYR A 101 30.37 -14.12 -27.50
CA TYR A 101 29.22 -14.54 -26.67
C TYR A 101 29.09 -13.76 -25.34
N GLY A 102 30.21 -13.29 -24.78
CA GLY A 102 30.19 -12.50 -23.54
C GLY A 102 29.37 -11.24 -23.64
N GLU A 103 29.40 -10.54 -24.78
CA GLU A 103 28.57 -9.33 -24.99
C GLU A 103 27.06 -9.68 -25.11
N LYS A 104 26.77 -10.78 -25.85
CA LYS A 104 25.40 -11.30 -25.94
C LYS A 104 24.86 -11.70 -24.57
N LEU A 105 25.63 -12.47 -23.80
CA LEU A 105 25.27 -12.91 -22.45
C LEU A 105 25.05 -11.73 -21.52
N LEU A 106 25.90 -10.68 -21.57
CA LEU A 106 25.73 -9.47 -20.80
C LEU A 106 24.38 -8.81 -21.12
N GLY A 107 24.00 -8.72 -22.40
CA GLY A 107 22.68 -8.19 -22.80
C GLY A 107 21.52 -8.98 -22.20
N VAL A 108 21.62 -10.32 -22.21
CA VAL A 108 20.59 -11.19 -21.59
C VAL A 108 20.53 -10.99 -20.10
N VAL A 109 21.68 -10.96 -19.40
CA VAL A 109 21.73 -10.75 -17.94
C VAL A 109 21.14 -9.39 -17.54
N LEU A 110 21.44 -8.33 -18.28
CA LEU A 110 20.88 -7.00 -18.04
C LEU A 110 19.35 -6.97 -18.26
N SER A 111 18.85 -7.69 -19.28
CA SER A 111 17.42 -7.83 -19.53
C SER A 111 16.72 -8.56 -18.39
N VAL A 112 17.28 -9.70 -17.95
CA VAL A 112 16.78 -10.48 -16.81
C VAL A 112 16.79 -9.65 -15.52
N LYS A 113 17.89 -8.94 -15.25
CA LYS A 113 17.99 -8.04 -14.10
C LYS A 113 16.89 -6.99 -14.11
N LYS A 114 16.64 -6.35 -15.26
CA LYS A 114 15.58 -5.33 -15.39
C LYS A 114 14.19 -5.91 -15.12
N LYS A 115 13.90 -7.14 -15.60
CA LYS A 115 12.63 -7.83 -15.32
C LYS A 115 12.46 -8.11 -13.82
N LEU A 116 13.52 -8.62 -13.16
CA LEU A 116 13.49 -8.87 -11.71
C LEU A 116 13.32 -7.59 -10.90
N GLU A 117 14.01 -6.51 -11.25
CA GLU A 117 13.85 -5.21 -10.60
C GLU A 117 12.40 -4.68 -10.76
N LYS A 118 11.79 -4.89 -11.95
CA LYS A 118 10.38 -4.54 -12.16
C LYS A 118 9.46 -5.34 -11.22
N LEU A 119 9.67 -6.65 -11.07
CA LEU A 119 8.90 -7.50 -10.16
C LEU A 119 9.06 -7.08 -8.69
N ILE A 120 10.29 -6.77 -8.26
CA ILE A 120 10.56 -6.30 -6.89
C ILE A 120 9.83 -4.97 -6.61
N ARG A 121 9.88 -4.02 -7.55
CA ARG A 121 9.15 -2.74 -7.40
C ARG A 121 7.64 -2.95 -7.35
N SER A 122 7.11 -3.86 -8.20
CA SER A 122 5.67 -4.15 -8.20
C SER A 122 5.19 -4.77 -6.89
N SER A 123 6.03 -5.56 -6.21
CA SER A 123 5.72 -6.11 -4.88
C SER A 123 5.55 -5.02 -3.82
N SER A 124 6.42 -3.99 -3.83
CA SER A 124 6.28 -2.86 -2.89
C SER A 124 4.98 -2.08 -3.11
N ASN A 125 4.59 -1.90 -4.37
CA ASN A 125 3.34 -1.23 -4.73
C ASN A 125 2.12 -2.12 -4.44
N GLY A 126 2.22 -3.43 -4.66
CA GLY A 126 1.16 -4.40 -4.38
C GLY A 126 0.77 -4.42 -2.90
N ARG A 127 1.76 -4.34 -1.99
CA ARG A 127 1.50 -4.23 -0.55
C ARG A 127 0.67 -2.99 -0.21
N VAL A 128 1.02 -1.83 -0.78
CA VAL A 128 0.28 -0.58 -0.58
C VAL A 128 -1.16 -0.69 -1.09
N VAL A 129 -1.36 -1.38 -2.21
CA VAL A 129 -2.69 -1.60 -2.79
C VAL A 129 -3.52 -2.59 -1.95
N SER A 130 -2.90 -3.66 -1.44
CA SER A 130 -3.57 -4.73 -0.68
C SER A 130 -3.85 -4.34 0.77
N GLU A 131 -2.83 -3.87 1.49
CA GLU A 131 -2.91 -3.53 2.92
C GLU A 131 -3.40 -2.10 3.14
N GLY A 132 -3.21 -1.22 2.17
CA GLY A 132 -3.42 0.22 2.29
C GLY A 132 -2.17 0.94 2.81
N VAL A 133 -2.19 2.27 2.73
CA VAL A 133 -1.12 3.16 3.18
C VAL A 133 -1.32 3.47 4.65
N LYS A 134 -0.43 3.02 5.52
CA LYS A 134 -0.45 3.41 6.94
C LYS A 134 -0.13 4.91 7.05
N THR A 135 -1.15 5.68 7.41
CA THR A 135 -1.10 7.14 7.38
C THR A 135 -1.23 7.72 8.77
N VAL A 136 -0.40 8.70 9.08
CA VAL A 136 -0.49 9.47 10.33
C VAL A 136 -0.69 10.93 10.01
N ILE A 137 -1.67 11.56 10.67
CA ILE A 137 -1.92 13.00 10.56
C ILE A 137 -1.24 13.72 11.72
N LEU A 138 -0.24 14.55 11.40
CA LEU A 138 0.45 15.41 12.34
C LEU A 138 -0.05 16.86 12.24
N GLY A 139 0.12 17.61 13.29
CA GLY A 139 -0.19 19.04 13.34
C GLY A 139 -0.56 19.47 14.75
N LYS A 140 -0.44 20.76 15.00
CA LYS A 140 -0.76 21.35 16.30
C LYS A 140 -2.24 21.23 16.65
N PRO A 141 -2.63 21.42 17.91
CA PRO A 141 -4.02 21.59 18.31
C PRO A 141 -4.67 22.72 17.50
N ASN A 142 -5.92 22.51 17.11
CA ASN A 142 -6.70 23.48 16.32
C ASN A 142 -6.15 23.80 14.90
N ALA A 143 -5.14 23.08 14.40
CA ALA A 143 -4.70 23.20 13.00
C ALA A 143 -5.74 22.68 11.98
N GLY A 144 -6.78 21.97 12.45
CA GLY A 144 -7.87 21.47 11.63
C GLY A 144 -7.77 19.97 11.28
N LYS A 145 -6.98 19.19 12.02
CA LYS A 145 -6.85 17.73 11.83
C LYS A 145 -8.17 17.00 11.85
N SER A 146 -9.00 17.24 12.89
CA SER A 146 -10.33 16.60 13.02
C SER A 146 -11.29 17.05 11.91
N SER A 147 -11.20 18.31 11.47
CA SER A 147 -11.99 18.78 10.33
C SER A 147 -11.56 18.10 9.03
N LEU A 148 -10.26 17.96 8.81
CA LEU A 148 -9.74 17.22 7.67
C LEU A 148 -10.20 15.76 7.70
N MET A 149 -10.11 15.09 8.85
CA MET A 149 -10.59 13.71 9.02
C MET A 149 -12.08 13.60 8.66
N ASN A 150 -12.90 14.50 9.15
CA ASN A 150 -14.35 14.49 8.85
C ASN A 150 -14.62 14.65 7.34
N VAL A 151 -13.83 15.47 6.65
CA VAL A 151 -13.94 15.67 5.19
C VAL A 151 -13.50 14.40 4.46
N LEU A 152 -12.42 13.77 4.90
CA LEU A 152 -11.89 12.56 4.28
C LEU A 152 -12.81 11.34 4.53
N VAL A 153 -13.50 11.28 5.66
CA VAL A 153 -14.45 10.21 6.04
C VAL A 153 -15.85 10.44 5.47
N GLY A 154 -16.16 11.63 4.91
CA GLY A 154 -17.50 12.03 4.44
C GLY A 154 -18.27 10.96 3.66
N GLU A 155 -19.63 11.01 3.68
CA GLU A 155 -20.57 9.93 3.35
C GLU A 155 -20.35 9.18 2.02
N ASP A 156 -19.70 9.78 1.03
CA ASP A 156 -19.42 9.17 -0.28
C ASP A 156 -18.00 8.57 -0.43
N ARG A 157 -17.12 8.75 0.56
CA ARG A 157 -15.68 8.43 0.45
C ARG A 157 -15.20 7.32 1.40
N ALA A 158 -15.93 7.02 2.47
CA ALA A 158 -15.54 6.00 3.44
C ALA A 158 -16.47 4.79 3.39
N ILE A 159 -15.92 3.62 3.07
CA ILE A 159 -16.55 2.35 3.39
C ILE A 159 -16.02 1.93 4.77
N VAL A 160 -16.69 2.35 5.84
CA VAL A 160 -16.41 1.85 7.18
C VAL A 160 -16.87 0.40 7.23
N THR A 161 -15.95 -0.53 7.14
CA THR A 161 -16.25 -1.94 7.44
C THR A 161 -16.03 -2.16 8.92
N ASP A 162 -17.13 -2.28 9.67
CA ASP A 162 -17.11 -2.81 11.03
C ASP A 162 -16.61 -4.26 11.01
N VAL A 163 -15.31 -4.45 11.11
CA VAL A 163 -14.77 -5.77 11.46
C VAL A 163 -14.88 -5.93 12.97
N ALA A 164 -15.99 -6.50 13.42
CA ALA A 164 -16.20 -6.87 14.81
C ALA A 164 -15.15 -7.90 15.22
N GLY A 165 -14.16 -7.51 16.04
CA GLY A 165 -13.23 -8.49 16.60
C GLY A 165 -11.99 -8.00 17.35
N THR A 166 -11.64 -6.72 17.35
CA THR A 166 -10.42 -6.23 18.03
C THR A 166 -10.73 -5.10 19.01
N THR A 167 -11.24 -5.49 20.18
CA THR A 167 -11.37 -4.60 21.33
C THR A 167 -10.02 -4.49 22.03
N ARG A 168 -9.20 -3.50 21.67
CA ARG A 168 -8.15 -2.86 22.50
C ARG A 168 -7.03 -2.16 21.75
N ASP A 169 -7.02 -2.18 20.42
CA ASP A 169 -5.96 -1.55 19.65
C ASP A 169 -6.44 -0.20 19.08
N ILE A 170 -5.50 0.67 18.82
CA ILE A 170 -5.62 2.03 18.26
C ILE A 170 -6.74 2.08 17.22
N LEU A 171 -7.66 3.02 17.34
CA LEU A 171 -8.73 3.23 16.36
C LEU A 171 -8.07 3.60 15.02
N GLU A 172 -8.10 2.69 14.07
CA GLU A 172 -7.68 2.93 12.69
C GLU A 172 -8.92 3.21 11.86
N GLU A 173 -8.93 4.36 11.17
CA GLU A 173 -9.99 4.68 10.21
C GLU A 173 -9.50 4.35 8.80
N HIS A 174 -10.31 3.62 8.04
CA HIS A 174 -10.03 3.27 6.66
C HIS A 174 -10.71 4.26 5.72
N ILE A 175 -9.92 5.00 4.97
CA ILE A 175 -10.38 6.03 4.02
C ILE A 175 -9.99 5.60 2.61
N TYR A 176 -10.92 5.70 1.66
CA TYR A 176 -10.67 5.44 0.26
C TYR A 176 -10.56 6.74 -0.51
N LEU A 177 -9.38 6.99 -1.10
CA LEU A 177 -9.11 8.13 -1.96
C LEU A 177 -8.72 7.64 -3.35
N GLN A 178 -9.58 7.79 -4.36
CA GLN A 178 -9.31 7.43 -5.76
C GLN A 178 -8.68 6.03 -5.96
N GLY A 179 -9.14 5.04 -5.19
CA GLY A 179 -8.64 3.67 -5.28
C GLY A 179 -7.48 3.33 -4.34
N ILE A 180 -6.98 4.31 -3.58
CA ILE A 180 -5.97 4.10 -2.53
C ILE A 180 -6.68 3.96 -1.19
N SER A 181 -6.39 2.90 -0.45
CA SER A 181 -6.83 2.75 0.93
C SER A 181 -5.81 3.41 1.86
N LEU A 182 -6.24 4.42 2.62
CA LEU A 182 -5.46 5.00 3.70
C LEU A 182 -5.93 4.40 5.02
N ASN A 183 -5.02 3.79 5.77
CA ASN A 183 -5.25 3.33 7.13
C ASN A 183 -4.77 4.45 8.06
N VAL A 184 -5.68 5.35 8.40
CA VAL A 184 -5.33 6.52 9.21
C VAL A 184 -5.36 6.13 10.68
N VAL A 185 -4.19 6.21 11.31
CA VAL A 185 -4.05 6.02 12.74
C VAL A 185 -4.57 7.29 13.42
N ASP A 186 -5.67 7.15 14.19
CA ASP A 186 -6.25 8.28 14.92
C ASP A 186 -5.33 8.73 16.06
N THR A 187 -4.56 9.77 15.77
CA THR A 187 -3.79 10.49 16.79
C THR A 187 -4.66 11.45 17.61
N ALA A 188 -5.91 11.67 17.19
CA ALA A 188 -6.89 12.51 17.87
C ALA A 188 -7.76 11.78 18.90
N GLY A 189 -7.70 10.43 18.99
CA GLY A 189 -8.36 9.64 20.05
C GLY A 189 -7.89 9.95 21.47
N ILE A 190 -6.94 10.85 21.62
CA ILE A 190 -6.57 11.52 22.86
C ILE A 190 -7.48 12.76 22.97
N ARG A 191 -8.77 12.49 23.30
CA ARG A 191 -9.77 13.53 23.57
C ARG A 191 -9.26 14.47 24.64
N ASP A 192 -9.29 15.75 24.29
CA ASP A 192 -9.28 16.96 25.13
C ASP A 192 -9.23 16.74 26.65
N THR A 193 -8.04 16.91 27.20
CA THR A 193 -7.90 17.45 28.55
C THR A 193 -6.71 18.44 28.54
N GLU A 194 -7.00 19.65 29.00
CA GLU A 194 -6.16 20.83 28.95
C GLU A 194 -4.76 20.61 29.58
N ASP A 195 -3.75 21.24 28.98
CA ASP A 195 -2.46 21.68 29.50
C ASP A 195 -1.32 20.68 29.83
N VAL A 196 -1.52 19.41 30.12
CA VAL A 196 -0.41 18.48 30.42
C VAL A 196 -0.29 17.36 29.39
N VAL A 197 -1.30 17.10 28.59
CA VAL A 197 -1.41 16.04 27.62
C VAL A 197 -0.77 16.40 26.27
N GLU A 198 -0.53 17.69 26.01
CA GLU A 198 -0.05 18.21 24.74
C GLU A 198 1.33 17.65 24.36
N LYS A 199 2.30 17.65 25.28
CA LYS A 199 3.64 17.08 25.03
C LYS A 199 3.64 15.55 24.88
N ILE A 200 2.75 14.86 25.59
CA ILE A 200 2.62 13.40 25.52
C ILE A 200 1.91 13.01 24.21
N GLY A 201 0.95 13.81 23.74
CA GLY A 201 0.26 13.60 22.48
C GLY A 201 1.18 13.73 21.25
N VAL A 202 2.00 14.78 21.21
CA VAL A 202 2.97 15.01 20.11
C VAL A 202 4.03 13.89 20.08
N SER A 203 4.56 13.47 21.24
CA SER A 203 5.58 12.43 21.27
C SER A 203 5.03 11.06 20.82
N ARG A 204 3.80 10.69 21.17
CA ARG A 204 3.14 9.46 20.69
C ARG A 204 2.82 9.54 19.21
N ALA A 205 2.31 10.68 18.72
CA ALA A 205 2.06 10.88 17.31
C ALA A 205 3.36 10.76 16.47
N MET A 206 4.48 11.29 16.97
CA MET A 206 5.79 11.12 16.37
C MET A 206 6.29 9.67 16.40
N GLU A 207 6.00 8.91 17.45
CA GLU A 207 6.32 7.48 17.54
C GLU A 207 5.57 6.65 16.49
N GLU A 208 4.28 6.89 16.32
CA GLU A 208 3.50 6.24 15.25
C GLU A 208 3.92 6.74 13.86
N ALA A 209 4.26 8.02 13.71
CA ALA A 209 4.76 8.57 12.46
C ALA A 209 6.10 7.95 12.01
N LYS A 210 6.90 7.41 12.95
CA LYS A 210 8.12 6.64 12.59
C LYS A 210 7.80 5.34 11.84
N LYS A 211 6.61 4.78 12.04
CA LYS A 211 6.15 3.51 11.47
C LYS A 211 5.17 3.70 10.31
N ALA A 212 4.78 4.95 10.04
CA ALA A 212 3.85 5.29 8.98
C ALA A 212 4.51 5.23 7.60
N ASP A 213 3.74 4.83 6.60
CA ASP A 213 4.13 4.87 5.20
C ASP A 213 3.94 6.28 4.62
N LEU A 214 3.00 7.06 5.18
CA LEU A 214 2.68 8.45 4.80
C LEU A 214 2.45 9.32 6.04
N ILE A 215 2.98 10.50 6.00
CA ILE A 215 2.68 11.54 7.00
C ILE A 215 1.93 12.67 6.31
N ILE A 216 0.75 13.03 6.84
CA ILE A 216 0.02 14.23 6.44
C ILE A 216 0.23 15.27 7.54
N TYR A 217 1.01 16.31 7.24
CA TYR A 217 1.27 17.39 8.19
C TYR A 217 0.34 18.57 7.93
N VAL A 218 -0.50 18.91 8.90
CA VAL A 218 -1.49 20.00 8.82
C VAL A 218 -0.97 21.22 9.55
N VAL A 219 -0.75 22.30 8.81
CA VAL A 219 -0.29 23.61 9.30
C VAL A 219 -1.45 24.59 9.28
N ASP A 220 -1.61 25.40 10.32
CA ASP A 220 -2.57 26.50 10.36
C ASP A 220 -2.00 27.72 9.64
N GLY A 221 -2.46 28.00 8.43
CA GLY A 221 -2.00 29.11 7.59
C GLY A 221 -2.35 30.50 8.13
N SER A 222 -3.27 30.59 9.11
CA SER A 222 -3.71 31.86 9.72
C SER A 222 -2.89 32.31 10.91
N ARG A 223 -1.79 31.60 11.26
CA ARG A 223 -0.93 31.90 12.41
C ARG A 223 0.54 31.78 12.03
N GLU A 224 1.39 32.50 12.76
CA GLU A 224 2.84 32.36 12.62
C GLU A 224 3.31 30.95 13.02
N LEU A 225 4.36 30.47 12.35
CA LEU A 225 5.03 29.23 12.70
C LEU A 225 5.80 29.40 14.01
N ASP A 226 5.81 28.37 14.84
CA ASP A 226 6.58 28.33 16.07
C ASP A 226 7.59 27.16 16.10
N GLU A 227 8.28 27.03 17.20
CA GLU A 227 9.33 26.01 17.39
C GLU A 227 8.80 24.57 17.22
N ASN A 228 7.53 24.31 17.57
CA ASN A 228 6.93 22.99 17.38
C ASN A 228 6.70 22.69 15.90
N ASP A 229 6.29 23.69 15.09
CA ASP A 229 6.15 23.53 13.66
C ASP A 229 7.49 23.20 13.01
N TYR A 230 8.55 23.90 13.38
CA TYR A 230 9.90 23.65 12.89
C TYR A 230 10.39 22.24 13.26
N GLN A 231 10.15 21.77 14.49
CA GLN A 231 10.51 20.41 14.91
C GLN A 231 9.77 19.34 14.08
N ILE A 232 8.49 19.55 13.78
CA ILE A 232 7.72 18.61 12.95
C ILE A 232 8.25 18.62 11.52
N MET A 233 8.54 19.81 10.95
CA MET A 233 9.11 19.93 9.61
C MET A 233 10.48 19.24 9.50
N ASP A 234 11.36 19.42 10.49
CA ASP A 234 12.65 18.74 10.54
C ASP A 234 12.50 17.21 10.65
N PHE A 235 11.47 16.74 11.38
CA PHE A 235 11.19 15.32 11.52
C PHE A 235 10.68 14.66 10.23
N ILE A 236 9.90 15.37 9.40
CA ILE A 236 9.31 14.81 8.19
C ILE A 236 10.23 14.91 6.96
N ASN A 237 11.29 15.70 7.00
CA ASN A 237 12.13 16.05 5.85
C ASN A 237 12.64 14.83 5.04
N ASP A 238 13.05 13.76 5.72
CA ASP A 238 13.56 12.53 5.10
C ASP A 238 12.50 11.42 4.96
N ARG A 239 11.19 11.78 5.02
CA ARG A 239 10.09 10.82 5.03
C ARG A 239 9.11 11.11 3.90
N LYS A 240 8.28 10.13 3.54
CA LYS A 240 7.16 10.39 2.64
C LYS A 240 6.11 11.22 3.39
N ALA A 241 5.99 12.48 3.02
CA ALA A 241 5.04 13.39 3.66
C ALA A 241 4.37 14.32 2.64
N VAL A 242 3.15 14.74 2.97
CA VAL A 242 2.41 15.82 2.31
C VAL A 242 2.13 16.90 3.36
N VAL A 243 2.42 18.14 3.02
CA VAL A 243 2.17 19.28 3.90
C VAL A 243 0.94 20.03 3.44
N LEU A 244 -0.03 20.17 4.34
CA LEU A 244 -1.29 20.87 4.10
C LEU A 244 -1.28 22.20 4.84
N LEU A 245 -1.33 23.30 4.08
CA LEU A 245 -1.54 24.63 4.63
C LEU A 245 -3.05 24.87 4.71
N ASN A 246 -3.61 24.58 5.88
CA ASN A 246 -5.05 24.64 6.13
C ASN A 246 -5.51 26.06 6.50
N LYS A 247 -6.82 26.27 6.42
CA LYS A 247 -7.52 27.54 6.64
C LYS A 247 -7.24 28.58 5.55
N SER A 248 -7.14 28.12 4.30
CA SER A 248 -6.97 29.01 3.13
C SER A 248 -8.17 29.95 2.91
N ASP A 249 -9.28 29.73 3.63
CA ASP A 249 -10.45 30.62 3.71
C ASP A 249 -10.18 31.87 4.57
N LEU A 250 -9.07 31.93 5.33
CA LEU A 250 -8.65 33.07 6.14
C LEU A 250 -7.48 33.81 5.46
N GLU A 251 -7.19 35.01 5.97
CA GLU A 251 -6.01 35.75 5.54
C GLU A 251 -4.73 34.97 5.87
N PRO A 252 -3.88 34.67 4.89
CA PRO A 252 -2.68 33.87 5.12
C PRO A 252 -1.62 34.69 5.85
N VAL A 253 -1.13 34.18 6.96
CA VAL A 253 0.00 34.72 7.73
C VAL A 253 1.31 34.02 7.32
N VAL A 254 1.22 32.76 6.90
CA VAL A 254 2.37 31.95 6.49
C VAL A 254 2.32 31.71 4.97
N SER A 255 3.48 31.86 4.33
CA SER A 255 3.63 31.59 2.90
C SER A 255 3.84 30.09 2.65
N ALA A 256 3.11 29.53 1.69
CA ALA A 256 3.32 28.15 1.24
C ALA A 256 4.79 27.88 0.85
N LYS A 257 5.42 28.86 0.19
CA LYS A 257 6.83 28.77 -0.24
C LYS A 257 7.80 28.63 0.95
N GLU A 258 7.55 29.37 2.02
CA GLU A 258 8.36 29.29 3.24
C GLU A 258 8.28 27.90 3.88
N VAL A 259 7.06 27.34 3.95
CA VAL A 259 6.82 25.98 4.47
C VAL A 259 7.46 24.93 3.59
N GLU A 260 7.37 25.10 2.25
CA GLU A 260 7.98 24.19 1.27
C GLU A 260 9.50 24.17 1.33
N GLU A 261 10.14 25.35 1.39
CA GLU A 261 11.60 25.49 1.53
C GLU A 261 12.11 24.87 2.84
N ARG A 262 11.32 24.95 3.91
CA ARG A 262 11.72 24.43 5.22
C ARG A 262 11.45 22.94 5.37
N SER A 263 10.30 22.45 4.91
CA SER A 263 9.93 21.04 5.06
C SER A 263 10.54 20.12 4.01
N GLY A 264 10.99 20.68 2.86
CA GLY A 264 11.46 19.92 1.72
C GLY A 264 10.34 19.17 0.97
N HIS A 265 9.06 19.44 1.28
CA HIS A 265 7.90 18.77 0.71
C HIS A 265 6.97 19.75 0.02
N LYS A 266 6.24 19.28 -0.98
CA LYS A 266 5.20 20.05 -1.65
C LYS A 266 4.11 20.45 -0.66
N VAL A 267 3.73 21.72 -0.71
CA VAL A 267 2.71 22.32 0.15
C VAL A 267 1.42 22.50 -0.62
N ILE A 268 0.32 22.00 -0.09
CA ILE A 268 -1.01 22.12 -0.67
C ILE A 268 -1.86 23.02 0.22
N GLY A 269 -2.39 24.10 -0.36
CA GLY A 269 -3.35 24.96 0.33
C GLY A 269 -4.73 24.31 0.35
N ILE A 270 -5.30 24.17 1.54
CA ILE A 270 -6.63 23.60 1.72
C ILE A 270 -7.48 24.46 2.66
N SER A 271 -8.80 24.35 2.54
CA SER A 271 -9.72 24.69 3.61
C SER A 271 -10.55 23.46 3.96
N ALA A 272 -10.23 22.84 5.09
CA ALA A 272 -11.02 21.72 5.59
C ALA A 272 -12.45 22.13 5.96
N LYS A 273 -12.71 23.41 6.19
CA LYS A 273 -14.03 23.96 6.50
C LYS A 273 -14.89 24.12 5.24
N GLU A 274 -14.27 24.60 4.14
CA GLU A 274 -14.95 24.84 2.86
C GLU A 274 -14.75 23.67 1.88
N GLU A 275 -14.10 22.58 2.32
CA GLU A 275 -13.80 21.35 1.56
C GLU A 275 -13.03 21.60 0.27
N THR A 276 -12.17 22.62 0.23
CA THR A 276 -11.39 22.99 -0.96
C THR A 276 -9.97 22.46 -0.90
N GLY A 277 -9.38 22.11 -2.06
CA GLY A 277 -8.01 21.61 -2.18
C GLY A 277 -7.83 20.14 -1.86
N ILE A 278 -8.90 19.41 -1.54
CA ILE A 278 -8.84 17.97 -1.22
C ILE A 278 -8.47 17.15 -2.46
N ASP A 279 -8.95 17.55 -3.64
CA ASP A 279 -8.60 16.90 -4.92
C ASP A 279 -7.08 16.93 -5.17
N LEU A 280 -6.41 18.04 -4.83
CA LEU A 280 -4.96 18.17 -4.95
C LEU A 280 -4.21 17.27 -3.97
N LEU A 281 -4.75 17.06 -2.77
CA LEU A 281 -4.21 16.09 -1.81
C LEU A 281 -4.30 14.67 -2.36
N GLU A 282 -5.44 14.31 -2.95
CA GLU A 282 -5.64 12.99 -3.56
C GLU A 282 -4.65 12.74 -4.71
N GLU A 283 -4.47 13.73 -5.60
CA GLU A 283 -3.49 13.67 -6.69
C GLU A 283 -2.06 13.51 -6.17
N GLU A 284 -1.68 14.24 -5.12
CA GLU A 284 -0.34 14.16 -4.55
C GLU A 284 -0.07 12.82 -3.88
N ILE A 285 -1.02 12.29 -3.11
CA ILE A 285 -0.90 10.94 -2.52
C ILE A 285 -0.74 9.91 -3.64
N LYS A 286 -1.51 10.03 -4.72
CA LYS A 286 -1.40 9.16 -5.88
C LYS A 286 -0.02 9.26 -6.53
N ALA A 287 0.53 10.46 -6.68
CA ALA A 287 1.86 10.67 -7.25
C ALA A 287 2.96 10.05 -6.35
N LEU A 288 2.85 10.18 -5.03
CA LEU A 288 3.83 9.65 -4.07
C LEU A 288 3.93 8.12 -4.02
N PHE A 289 2.82 7.42 -4.28
CA PHE A 289 2.77 5.97 -4.16
C PHE A 289 2.70 5.24 -5.49
N TYR A 290 2.29 5.91 -6.56
CA TYR A 290 2.08 5.27 -7.85
C TYR A 290 2.98 5.81 -8.97
N GLU A 291 3.89 6.79 -8.72
CA GLU A 291 4.91 7.34 -9.65
C GLU A 291 4.46 7.43 -11.13
N GLY A 292 3.19 7.66 -11.40
CA GLY A 292 2.64 7.81 -12.76
C GLY A 292 2.67 6.56 -13.65
N GLU A 293 3.19 5.42 -13.21
CA GLU A 293 3.43 4.22 -14.02
C GLU A 293 2.63 2.98 -13.60
N ILE A 294 1.58 3.10 -12.82
CA ILE A 294 0.69 1.94 -12.66
C ILE A 294 -0.26 1.92 -13.86
N ASP A 295 0.17 1.32 -14.94
CA ASP A 295 -0.73 0.80 -15.95
C ASP A 295 -1.37 -0.49 -15.40
N PHE A 296 -2.54 -0.35 -14.80
CA PHE A 296 -3.29 -1.45 -14.19
C PHE A 296 -3.66 -2.54 -15.19
N ASN A 297 -3.54 -2.27 -16.49
CA ASN A 297 -3.87 -3.22 -17.55
C ASN A 297 -2.69 -4.12 -17.94
N ASP A 298 -1.44 -3.78 -17.61
CA ASP A 298 -0.25 -4.42 -18.17
C ASP A 298 0.72 -4.99 -17.12
N GLN A 299 0.42 -4.90 -15.80
CA GLN A 299 1.40 -5.24 -14.78
C GLN A 299 1.04 -6.47 -13.95
N VAL A 300 2.00 -7.38 -13.89
CA VAL A 300 2.09 -8.42 -12.87
C VAL A 300 2.40 -7.72 -11.55
N MET A 301 1.37 -7.43 -10.74
CA MET A 301 1.56 -6.98 -9.37
C MET A 301 1.70 -8.21 -8.46
N ILE A 302 2.71 -8.17 -7.60
CA ILE A 302 2.88 -9.14 -6.51
C ILE A 302 2.29 -8.50 -5.26
N THR A 303 1.25 -9.08 -4.69
CA THR A 303 0.64 -8.66 -3.41
C THR A 303 1.29 -9.41 -2.24
#